data_614725f817b2c5f73528924884f068e7
#
_entry.id   614725f817b2c5f73528924884f068e7
#
_cell.length_a   1.000
_cell.length_b   1.000
_cell.length_c   1.000
_cell.angle_alpha   90.00
_cell.angle_beta   90.00
_cell.angle_gamma   90.00
#
_symmetry.space_group_name_H-M   'P 1'
#
loop_
_entity.id
_entity.type
_entity.pdbx_description
1 polymer ?
#
loop_
_entity_poly.entity_id
_entity_poly.type
_entity_poly.pdbx_seq_one_letter_code
_entity_poly.pdbx_strand_id
1 'polypeptide(L)'
;MAETIKGINVVIGAETTGLQKALSDVNKQGRNIQSELRQVNKALKFDPSSTTLLAQKQELLGKSIETTKQKLKQLESVQDQVNRQFSSGEISEGQYRAFQREIDITQGKLKNLEGQLKSTSPALQSFGEKA
;
A
#
# COMPACT_ATOMS: atom_id res chain seq x y z
N MET A 1 4.46 26.92 -0.05
CA MET A 1 5.02 25.93 -0.98
C MET A 1 4.12 24.70 -1.02
N ALA A 2 3.81 24.21 -2.19
CA ALA A 2 2.99 23.02 -2.32
C ALA A 2 3.84 21.78 -2.19
N GLU A 3 3.40 20.81 -1.41
CA GLU A 3 4.03 19.51 -1.29
C GLU A 3 3.15 18.48 -1.98
N THR A 4 3.77 17.41 -2.47
CA THR A 4 3.08 16.41 -3.26
C THR A 4 2.76 15.18 -2.42
N ILE A 5 1.49 14.82 -2.36
CA ILE A 5 1.04 13.53 -1.86
C ILE A 5 0.62 12.74 -3.09
N LYS A 6 1.52 11.91 -3.62
CA LYS A 6 1.34 11.05 -4.77
C LYS A 6 0.54 11.69 -5.93
N GLY A 7 1.15 12.69 -6.57
CA GLY A 7 0.54 13.41 -7.69
C GLY A 7 -0.43 14.51 -7.29
N ILE A 8 -0.62 14.75 -6.02
CA ILE A 8 -1.47 15.80 -5.50
C ILE A 8 -0.62 16.87 -4.85
N ASN A 9 -0.71 18.09 -5.36
CA ASN A 9 -0.06 19.24 -4.74
C ASN A 9 -1.03 19.82 -3.72
N VAL A 10 -0.75 19.58 -2.45
CA VAL A 10 -1.54 20.10 -1.34
C VAL A 10 -0.71 21.18 -0.65
N VAL A 11 -1.30 22.34 -0.37
CA VAL A 11 -0.64 23.36 0.44
C VAL A 11 -0.64 22.86 1.87
N ILE A 12 0.53 22.55 2.40
CA ILE A 12 0.67 21.81 3.62
C ILE A 12 1.36 22.66 4.67
N GLY A 13 0.82 22.65 5.89
CA GLY A 13 1.46 23.28 7.03
C GLY A 13 2.61 22.43 7.59
N ALA A 14 3.29 22.94 8.60
CA ALA A 14 4.45 22.27 9.20
C ALA A 14 4.12 20.87 9.71
N GLU A 15 2.92 20.66 10.19
CA GLU A 15 2.45 19.38 10.73
C GLU A 15 2.34 18.27 9.68
N THR A 16 2.22 18.64 8.39
CA THR A 16 2.09 17.65 7.31
C THR A 16 3.39 17.37 6.59
N THR A 17 4.45 18.08 6.91
CA THR A 17 5.78 17.82 6.36
C THR A 17 6.28 16.43 6.76
N GLY A 18 6.10 16.08 8.03
CA GLY A 18 6.45 14.74 8.53
C GLY A 18 5.62 13.64 7.88
N LEU A 19 4.34 13.94 7.62
CA LEU A 19 3.45 13.01 6.94
C LEU A 19 3.93 12.71 5.52
N GLN A 20 4.35 13.73 4.78
CA GLN A 20 4.82 13.54 3.41
C GLN A 20 6.07 12.65 3.38
N LYS A 21 6.98 12.86 4.31
CA LYS A 21 8.16 12.00 4.43
C LYS A 21 7.74 10.56 4.75
N ALA A 22 6.80 10.39 5.68
CA ALA A 22 6.29 9.07 6.04
C ALA A 22 5.64 8.37 4.85
N LEU A 23 4.87 9.10 4.04
CA LEU A 23 4.27 8.55 2.81
C LEU A 23 5.33 8.13 1.80
N SER A 24 6.39 8.94 1.64
CA SER A 24 7.49 8.62 0.77
C SER A 24 8.20 7.33 1.21
N ASP A 25 8.45 7.20 2.51
CA ASP A 25 9.08 5.99 3.08
C ASP A 25 8.21 4.76 2.90
N VAL A 26 6.91 4.89 3.15
CA VAL A 26 5.94 3.80 2.98
C VAL A 26 5.86 3.37 1.51
N ASN A 27 5.85 4.32 0.59
CA ASN A 27 5.83 4.01 -0.85
C ASN A 27 7.10 3.28 -1.27
N LYS A 28 8.26 3.69 -0.73
CA LYS A 28 9.54 3.03 -1.01
C LYS A 28 9.54 1.59 -0.48
N GLN A 29 9.10 1.39 0.76
CA GLN A 29 8.98 0.06 1.35
C GLN A 29 8.03 -0.80 0.52
N GLY A 30 6.91 -0.25 0.10
CA GLY A 30 5.93 -0.94 -0.73
C GLY A 30 6.53 -1.41 -2.06
N ARG A 31 7.32 -0.56 -2.71
CA ARG A 31 7.98 -0.92 -3.97
C ARG A 31 8.99 -2.04 -3.77
N ASN A 32 9.75 -1.99 -2.68
CA ASN A 32 10.75 -3.03 -2.38
C ASN A 32 10.07 -4.39 -2.13
N ILE A 33 9.00 -4.39 -1.33
CA ILE A 33 8.23 -5.60 -1.05
C ILE A 33 7.61 -6.14 -2.34
N GLN A 34 7.05 -5.26 -3.17
CA GLN A 34 6.46 -5.64 -4.45
C GLN A 34 7.48 -6.30 -5.38
N SER A 35 8.69 -5.76 -5.41
CA SER A 35 9.79 -6.31 -6.21
C SER A 35 10.14 -7.73 -5.75
N GLU A 36 10.26 -7.95 -4.44
CA GLU A 36 10.52 -9.28 -3.90
C GLU A 36 9.38 -10.25 -4.20
N LEU A 37 8.12 -9.77 -4.05
CA LEU A 37 6.95 -10.60 -4.36
C LEU A 37 6.96 -11.08 -5.81
N ARG A 38 7.35 -10.19 -6.74
CA ARG A 38 7.46 -10.58 -8.15
C ARG A 38 8.49 -11.67 -8.35
N GLN A 39 9.63 -11.57 -7.65
CA GLN A 39 10.68 -12.59 -7.73
C GLN A 39 10.20 -13.93 -7.16
N VAL A 40 9.53 -13.90 -6.02
CA VAL A 40 8.98 -15.11 -5.40
C VAL A 40 7.91 -15.74 -6.28
N ASN A 41 6.99 -14.94 -6.83
CA ASN A 41 5.94 -15.44 -7.71
C ASN A 41 6.53 -16.06 -8.99
N LYS A 42 7.58 -15.45 -9.51
CA LYS A 42 8.29 -16.00 -10.68
C LYS A 42 8.90 -17.36 -10.36
N ALA A 43 9.54 -17.48 -9.21
CA ALA A 43 10.13 -18.74 -8.76
C ALA A 43 9.05 -19.81 -8.53
N LEU A 44 7.89 -19.41 -8.00
CA LEU A 44 6.78 -20.34 -7.78
C LEU A 44 6.20 -20.91 -9.07
N LYS A 45 6.36 -20.21 -10.20
CA LYS A 45 5.94 -20.77 -11.48
C LYS A 45 6.73 -22.02 -11.85
N PHE A 46 7.98 -22.11 -11.41
CA PHE A 46 8.84 -23.24 -11.66
C PHE A 46 8.72 -24.33 -10.58
N ASP A 47 8.36 -23.93 -9.37
CA ASP A 47 8.22 -24.86 -8.25
C ASP A 47 7.01 -24.44 -7.38
N PRO A 48 5.78 -24.72 -7.86
CA PRO A 48 4.56 -24.25 -7.19
C PRO A 48 4.33 -24.85 -5.79
N SER A 49 4.97 -25.96 -5.46
CA SER A 49 4.78 -26.64 -4.19
C SER A 49 5.90 -26.36 -3.18
N SER A 50 6.82 -25.46 -3.52
CA SER A 50 7.92 -25.09 -2.60
C SER A 50 7.36 -24.45 -1.34
N THR A 51 7.53 -25.12 -0.20
CA THR A 51 7.09 -24.58 1.09
C THR A 51 7.91 -23.37 1.49
N THR A 52 9.18 -23.32 1.09
CA THR A 52 10.05 -22.16 1.33
C THR A 52 9.52 -20.92 0.60
N LEU A 53 9.22 -21.07 -0.69
CA LEU A 53 8.70 -19.94 -1.49
C LEU A 53 7.31 -19.52 -1.04
N LEU A 54 6.44 -20.46 -0.69
CA LEU A 54 5.11 -20.14 -0.18
C LEU A 54 5.19 -19.43 1.15
N ALA A 55 6.11 -19.82 2.03
CA ALA A 55 6.33 -19.14 3.30
C ALA A 55 6.83 -17.70 3.08
N GLN A 56 7.77 -17.50 2.15
CA GLN A 56 8.25 -16.17 1.79
C GLN A 56 7.13 -15.30 1.22
N LYS A 57 6.31 -15.88 0.35
CA LYS A 57 5.16 -15.17 -0.21
C LYS A 57 4.20 -14.72 0.89
N GLN A 58 3.90 -15.59 1.84
CA GLN A 58 3.02 -15.27 2.96
C GLN A 58 3.59 -14.14 3.81
N GLU A 59 4.88 -14.20 4.12
CA GLU A 59 5.55 -13.15 4.88
C GLU A 59 5.52 -11.82 4.15
N LEU A 60 5.85 -11.83 2.86
CA LEU A 60 5.86 -10.61 2.04
C LEU A 60 4.47 -10.01 1.87
N LEU A 61 3.45 -10.85 1.71
CA LEU A 61 2.07 -10.37 1.67
C LEU A 61 1.67 -9.74 2.99
N GLY A 62 2.06 -10.33 4.12
CA GLY A 62 1.81 -9.75 5.44
C GLY A 62 2.46 -8.39 5.59
N LYS A 63 3.71 -8.24 5.16
CA LYS A 63 4.43 -6.97 5.19
C LYS A 63 3.78 -5.94 4.26
N SER A 64 3.35 -6.37 3.08
CA SER A 64 2.67 -5.49 2.13
C SER A 64 1.34 -4.99 2.69
N ILE A 65 0.59 -5.86 3.36
CA ILE A 65 -0.67 -5.50 4.01
C ILE A 65 -0.41 -4.44 5.09
N GLU A 66 0.59 -4.66 5.93
CA GLU A 66 0.95 -3.72 6.99
C GLU A 66 1.34 -2.36 6.42
N THR A 67 2.20 -2.35 5.41
CA THR A 67 2.64 -1.13 4.74
C THR A 67 1.46 -0.39 4.10
N THR A 68 0.54 -1.13 3.46
CA THR A 68 -0.65 -0.55 2.83
C THR A 68 -1.60 0.03 3.87
N LYS A 69 -1.77 -0.63 5.01
CA LYS A 69 -2.57 -0.10 6.12
C LYS A 69 -1.99 1.21 6.66
N GLN A 70 -0.68 1.27 6.82
CA GLN A 70 0.01 2.49 7.26
C GLN A 70 -0.23 3.63 6.27
N LYS A 71 -0.12 3.35 4.98
CA LYS A 71 -0.37 4.35 3.95
C LYS A 71 -1.81 4.85 4.01
N LEU A 72 -2.77 3.95 4.11
CA LEU A 72 -4.18 4.33 4.20
C LEU A 72 -4.44 5.21 5.42
N LYS A 73 -3.89 4.83 6.57
CA LYS A 73 -4.03 5.61 7.80
C LYS A 73 -3.46 7.02 7.64
N GLN A 74 -2.30 7.14 7.00
CA GLN A 74 -1.67 8.43 6.73
C GLN A 74 -2.52 9.29 5.80
N LEU A 75 -3.10 8.70 4.75
CA LEU A 75 -3.99 9.41 3.84
C LEU A 75 -5.25 9.88 4.57
N GLU A 76 -5.84 9.01 5.38
CA GLU A 76 -7.04 9.35 6.16
C GLU A 76 -6.77 10.46 7.17
N SER A 77 -5.56 10.52 7.71
CA SER A 77 -5.20 11.54 8.71
C SER A 77 -5.20 12.96 8.15
N VAL A 78 -5.06 13.13 6.84
CA VAL A 78 -5.10 14.45 6.19
C VAL A 78 -6.38 14.70 5.43
N GLN A 79 -7.34 13.79 5.47
CA GLN A 79 -8.58 13.90 4.70
C GLN A 79 -9.36 15.18 5.06
N ASP A 80 -9.48 15.49 6.35
CA ASP A 80 -10.18 16.70 6.78
C ASP A 80 -9.51 17.96 6.27
N GLN A 81 -8.17 17.99 6.29
CA GLN A 81 -7.41 19.12 5.78
C GLN A 81 -7.63 19.28 4.27
N VAL A 82 -7.59 18.20 3.53
CA VAL A 82 -7.84 18.21 2.07
C VAL A 82 -9.26 18.70 1.80
N ASN A 83 -10.24 18.24 2.56
CA ASN A 83 -11.63 18.68 2.43
C ASN A 83 -11.75 20.20 2.65
N ARG A 84 -11.08 20.72 3.67
CA ARG A 84 -11.09 22.16 3.96
C ARG A 84 -10.42 22.96 2.83
N GLN A 85 -9.29 22.47 2.33
CA GLN A 85 -8.57 23.11 1.23
C GLN A 85 -9.40 23.15 -0.05
N PHE A 86 -10.13 22.08 -0.31
CA PHE A 86 -11.04 22.05 -1.45
C PHE A 86 -12.18 23.06 -1.27
N SER A 87 -12.79 23.10 -0.09
CA SER A 87 -13.87 24.04 0.21
C SER A 87 -13.44 25.51 0.11
N SER A 88 -12.19 25.81 0.47
CA SER A 88 -11.64 27.15 0.41
C SER A 88 -11.06 27.54 -0.94
N GLY A 89 -11.03 26.59 -1.90
CA GLY A 89 -10.48 26.83 -3.23
C GLY A 89 -8.97 26.74 -3.32
N GLU A 90 -8.31 26.28 -2.27
CA GLU A 90 -6.83 26.12 -2.27
C GLU A 90 -6.37 25.00 -3.18
N ILE A 91 -7.20 23.99 -3.40
CA ILE A 91 -6.93 22.92 -4.35
C ILE A 91 -8.08 22.82 -5.34
N SER A 92 -7.78 22.33 -6.55
CA SER A 92 -8.76 22.19 -7.62
C SER A 92 -9.60 20.91 -7.44
N GLU A 93 -10.73 20.85 -8.19
CA GLU A 93 -11.53 19.64 -8.26
C GLU A 93 -10.71 18.43 -8.71
N GLY A 94 -9.81 18.63 -9.69
CA GLY A 94 -8.94 17.58 -10.17
C GLY A 94 -8.01 17.04 -9.10
N GLN A 95 -7.44 17.93 -8.31
CA GLN A 95 -6.59 17.55 -7.18
C GLN A 95 -7.38 16.80 -6.10
N TYR A 96 -8.58 17.26 -5.81
CA TYR A 96 -9.45 16.61 -4.83
C TYR A 96 -9.84 15.21 -5.30
N ARG A 97 -10.23 15.06 -6.57
CA ARG A 97 -10.54 13.74 -7.12
C ARG A 97 -9.32 12.82 -7.11
N ALA A 98 -8.13 13.35 -7.37
CA ALA A 98 -6.90 12.57 -7.32
C ALA A 98 -6.65 12.03 -5.92
N PHE A 99 -6.90 12.85 -4.90
CA PHE A 99 -6.78 12.40 -3.51
C PHE A 99 -7.77 11.29 -3.18
N GLN A 100 -9.03 11.46 -3.59
CA GLN A 100 -10.06 10.44 -3.38
C GLN A 100 -9.70 9.12 -4.07
N ARG A 101 -9.18 9.20 -5.30
CA ARG A 101 -8.73 8.02 -6.02
C ARG A 101 -7.60 7.32 -5.30
N GLU A 102 -6.69 8.07 -4.70
CA GLU A 102 -5.55 7.48 -3.99
C GLU A 102 -6.02 6.66 -2.79
N ILE A 103 -6.98 7.18 -2.04
CA ILE A 103 -7.59 6.45 -0.92
C ILE A 103 -8.29 5.19 -1.44
N ASP A 104 -9.10 5.33 -2.48
CA ASP A 104 -9.86 4.21 -3.05
C ASP A 104 -8.95 3.11 -3.58
N ILE A 105 -7.90 3.50 -4.31
CA ILE A 105 -6.91 2.56 -4.84
C ILE A 105 -6.20 1.84 -3.70
N THR A 106 -5.83 2.58 -2.65
CA THR A 106 -5.14 2.00 -1.49
C THR A 106 -6.04 0.99 -0.76
N GLN A 107 -7.32 1.32 -0.58
CA GLN A 107 -8.29 0.39 0.01
C GLN A 107 -8.48 -0.87 -0.84
N GLY A 108 -8.58 -0.69 -2.15
CA GLY A 108 -8.72 -1.82 -3.09
C GLY A 108 -7.49 -2.71 -3.09
N LYS A 109 -6.31 -2.11 -3.04
CA LYS A 109 -5.05 -2.83 -2.94
C LYS A 109 -4.97 -3.64 -1.66
N LEU A 110 -5.41 -3.06 -0.54
CA LEU A 110 -5.44 -3.74 0.75
C LEU A 110 -6.33 -4.98 0.69
N LYS A 111 -7.53 -4.84 0.15
CA LYS A 111 -8.46 -5.97 -0.03
C LYS A 111 -7.85 -7.07 -0.89
N ASN A 112 -7.21 -6.69 -1.98
CA ASN A 112 -6.56 -7.62 -2.89
C ASN A 112 -5.46 -8.41 -2.19
N LEU A 113 -4.61 -7.70 -1.42
CA LEU A 113 -3.51 -8.33 -0.69
C LEU A 113 -4.03 -9.28 0.38
N GLU A 114 -5.08 -8.89 1.10
CA GLU A 114 -5.71 -9.76 2.09
C GLU A 114 -6.29 -11.01 1.46
N GLY A 115 -6.89 -10.89 0.28
CA GLY A 115 -7.38 -12.03 -0.49
C GLY A 115 -6.27 -12.97 -0.91
N GLN A 116 -5.14 -12.42 -1.37
CA GLN A 116 -3.98 -13.22 -1.74
C GLN A 116 -3.40 -13.96 -0.55
N LEU A 117 -3.31 -13.30 0.60
CA LEU A 117 -2.81 -13.93 1.83
C LEU A 117 -3.71 -15.08 2.24
N LYS A 118 -5.03 -14.88 2.18
CA LYS A 118 -6.01 -15.91 2.48
C LYS A 118 -5.84 -17.14 1.59
N SER A 119 -5.56 -16.93 0.30
CA SER A 119 -5.35 -18.02 -0.66
C SER A 119 -4.03 -18.72 -0.45
N THR A 120 -3.00 -18.00 -0.02
CA THR A 120 -1.65 -18.56 0.17
C THR A 120 -1.56 -19.41 1.44
N SER A 121 -2.25 -19.01 2.51
CA SER A 121 -2.20 -19.71 3.80
C SER A 121 -2.67 -21.18 3.70
N PRO A 122 -3.82 -21.49 3.07
CA PRO A 122 -4.22 -22.89 2.90
C PRO A 122 -3.24 -23.71 2.05
N ALA A 123 -2.72 -23.11 0.98
CA ALA A 123 -1.74 -23.79 0.11
C ALA A 123 -0.47 -24.15 0.89
N LEU A 124 0.05 -23.21 1.67
CA LEU A 124 1.24 -23.43 2.50
C LEU A 124 0.97 -24.53 3.54
N GLN A 125 -0.17 -24.44 4.22
CA GLN A 125 -0.55 -25.42 5.22
C GLN A 125 -0.64 -26.83 4.63
N SER A 126 -1.31 -26.94 3.48
CA SER A 126 -1.47 -28.23 2.80
C SER A 126 -0.13 -28.87 2.45
N PHE A 127 0.79 -28.10 1.86
CA PHE A 127 2.10 -28.62 1.48
C PHE A 127 3.00 -28.85 2.70
N GLY A 128 2.89 -28.00 3.70
CA GLY A 128 3.66 -28.13 4.94
C GLY A 128 3.29 -29.41 5.71
N GLU A 129 2.02 -29.75 5.77
CA GLU A 129 1.55 -30.95 6.45
C GLU A 129 2.02 -32.24 5.79
N LYS A 130 2.27 -32.21 4.48
CA LYS A 130 2.75 -33.36 3.72
C LYS A 130 4.25 -33.55 3.82
N ALA A 131 4.94 -32.52 4.25
CA ALA A 131 6.38 -32.58 4.42
C ALA A 131 6.71 -33.27 5.74
#